data_2468835541fa7213fd8d2b25bec4bece
#
_entry.id   2468835541fa7213fd8d2b25bec4bece
#
_cell.length_a   1.000
_cell.length_b   1.000
_cell.length_c   1.000
_cell.angle_alpha   90.00
_cell.angle_beta   90.00
_cell.angle_gamma   90.00
#
_symmetry.space_group_name_H-M   'P 1'
#
loop_
_entity.id
_entity.type
_entity.pdbx_description
1 polymer ?
#
loop_
_entity_poly.entity_id
_entity_poly.type
_entity_poly.pdbx_seq_one_letter_code
_entity_poly.pdbx_strand_id
1 'polypeptide(L)'
;MAKKVLAIDIGGTNVKIRIESDPQKRAFPSGPTLTPQQMLDGVKDLAKDWDYDAISIGLPAPIVKNQPACDPVNLGAGWKDFDYDNGFTKPVKLINDAAMQAVGSYEGGRMLFLGLGTGLGSCLVVQHVIIPTELAHMPFKKGGTFEDYVGKRALKKNGRKRWERNVHKVAEILSAALLPDYVVIGGGNAANLKEIPANCRLGDKANAFAGGFRLWQPEWAKSVPVYDH
;
A
#
# COMPACT_ATOMS: atom_id res chain seq x y z
N MET A 1 17.19 -21.36 -0.70
CA MET A 1 16.45 -21.18 0.56
C MET A 1 15.54 -19.98 0.43
N ALA A 2 14.36 -19.98 1.05
CA ALA A 2 13.51 -18.80 1.10
C ALA A 2 14.24 -17.69 1.89
N LYS A 3 14.14 -16.44 1.42
CA LYS A 3 14.73 -15.29 2.13
C LYS A 3 13.92 -14.96 3.38
N LYS A 4 14.59 -14.65 4.48
CA LYS A 4 13.97 -14.03 5.65
C LYS A 4 13.75 -12.55 5.32
N VAL A 5 12.53 -12.08 5.29
CA VAL A 5 12.19 -10.73 4.84
C VAL A 5 11.76 -9.86 6.01
N LEU A 6 12.31 -8.65 6.10
CA LEU A 6 11.79 -7.55 6.91
C LEU A 6 10.81 -6.74 6.04
N ALA A 7 9.55 -6.73 6.39
CA ALA A 7 8.55 -5.90 5.74
C ALA A 7 8.30 -4.62 6.55
N ILE A 8 8.36 -3.48 5.86
CA ILE A 8 8.20 -2.12 6.41
C ILE A 8 6.98 -1.48 5.73
N ASP A 9 5.95 -1.16 6.51
CA ASP A 9 4.73 -0.46 6.07
C ASP A 9 4.77 0.97 6.58
N ILE A 10 5.01 1.93 5.67
CA ILE A 10 5.10 3.35 6.00
C ILE A 10 3.75 4.01 5.74
N GLY A 11 3.03 4.28 6.81
CA GLY A 11 1.79 5.06 6.75
C GLY A 11 1.97 6.50 7.22
N GLY A 12 0.97 7.34 6.98
CA GLY A 12 1.00 8.74 7.42
C GLY A 12 0.91 8.98 8.95
N THR A 13 0.79 7.92 9.76
CA THR A 13 0.69 8.03 11.23
C THR A 13 1.72 7.16 11.94
N ASN A 14 2.06 6.01 11.39
CA ASN A 14 3.04 5.08 11.95
C ASN A 14 3.84 4.41 10.84
N VAL A 15 5.11 4.16 11.11
CA VAL A 15 5.91 3.14 10.44
C VAL A 15 5.74 1.85 11.22
N LYS A 16 5.41 0.78 10.54
CA LYS A 16 5.25 -0.55 11.15
C LYS A 16 6.20 -1.52 10.49
N ILE A 17 6.82 -2.37 11.28
CA ILE A 17 7.76 -3.37 10.79
C ILE A 17 7.39 -4.76 11.31
N ARG A 18 7.70 -5.77 10.52
CA ARG A 18 7.52 -7.17 10.89
C ARG A 18 8.46 -8.07 10.08
N ILE A 19 8.94 -9.17 10.69
CA ILE A 19 9.56 -10.27 9.97
C ILE A 19 8.58 -11.44 9.84
N GLU A 20 8.80 -12.33 8.89
CA GLU A 20 7.90 -13.45 8.62
C GLU A 20 7.85 -14.45 9.78
N SER A 21 9.00 -14.68 10.44
CA SER A 21 9.15 -15.63 11.56
C SER A 21 8.55 -15.15 12.88
N ASP A 22 8.20 -13.85 13.02
CA ASP A 22 7.60 -13.28 14.23
C ASP A 22 6.24 -12.64 13.88
N PRO A 23 5.12 -13.14 14.44
CA PRO A 23 3.81 -12.54 14.23
C PRO A 23 3.67 -11.15 14.85
N GLN A 24 4.53 -10.79 15.81
CA GLN A 24 4.49 -9.52 16.51
C GLN A 24 5.05 -8.39 15.63
N LYS A 25 4.23 -7.40 15.35
CA LYS A 25 4.66 -6.17 14.68
C LYS A 25 5.25 -5.20 15.69
N ARG A 26 6.28 -4.44 15.28
CA ARG A 26 6.80 -3.27 15.99
C ARG A 26 6.44 -2.01 15.22
N ALA A 27 6.35 -0.86 15.89
CA ALA A 27 5.97 0.40 15.25
C ALA A 27 6.54 1.60 15.99
N PHE A 28 6.73 2.68 15.23
CA PHE A 28 7.02 4.01 15.75
C PHE A 28 6.22 5.09 14.99
N PRO A 29 6.02 6.29 15.58
CA PRO A 29 5.26 7.35 14.94
C PRO A 29 5.90 7.80 13.62
N SER A 30 5.05 8.09 12.61
CA SER A 30 5.41 8.82 11.40
C SER A 30 4.69 10.17 11.36
N GLY A 31 4.65 10.83 10.23
CA GLY A 31 3.92 12.08 10.05
C GLY A 31 4.69 13.07 9.16
N PRO A 32 4.20 14.31 9.04
CA PRO A 32 4.66 15.27 8.03
C PRO A 32 6.12 15.75 8.22
N THR A 33 6.76 15.36 9.28
CA THR A 33 8.17 15.70 9.56
C THR A 33 9.12 14.50 9.46
N LEU A 34 8.60 13.27 9.30
CA LEU A 34 9.43 12.08 9.23
C LEU A 34 10.28 12.10 7.94
N THR A 35 11.59 12.16 8.08
CA THR A 35 12.54 12.03 6.98
C THR A 35 12.92 10.57 6.72
N PRO A 36 13.46 10.22 5.53
CA PRO A 36 13.90 8.86 5.25
C PRO A 36 15.06 8.42 6.18
N GLN A 37 15.94 9.33 6.58
CA GLN A 37 16.99 9.00 7.55
C GLN A 37 16.42 8.64 8.93
N GLN A 38 15.45 9.40 9.42
CA GLN A 38 14.79 9.09 10.69
C GLN A 38 14.01 7.76 10.60
N MET A 39 13.39 7.45 9.44
CA MET A 39 12.76 6.17 9.20
C MET A 39 13.79 5.03 9.27
N LEU A 40 14.92 5.17 8.59
CA LEU A 40 16.00 4.19 8.59
C LEU A 40 16.50 3.92 10.02
N ASP A 41 16.77 4.98 10.79
CA ASP A 41 17.30 4.87 12.17
C ASP A 41 16.28 4.18 13.08
N GLY A 42 15.00 4.56 12.98
CA GLY A 42 13.92 3.93 13.73
C GLY A 42 13.71 2.46 13.40
N VAL A 43 13.83 2.09 12.11
CA VAL A 43 13.77 0.69 11.67
C VAL A 43 14.95 -0.11 12.20
N LYS A 44 16.17 0.43 12.11
CA LYS A 44 17.39 -0.23 12.63
C LYS A 44 17.31 -0.47 14.14
N ASP A 45 16.83 0.50 14.90
CA ASP A 45 16.66 0.34 16.34
C ASP A 45 15.62 -0.74 16.69
N LEU A 46 14.45 -0.70 16.05
CA LEU A 46 13.39 -1.67 16.29
C LEU A 46 13.69 -3.08 15.79
N ALA A 47 14.53 -3.23 14.77
CA ALA A 47 14.85 -4.52 14.16
C ALA A 47 16.21 -5.10 14.62
N LYS A 48 16.89 -4.47 15.58
CA LYS A 48 18.25 -4.81 15.98
C LYS A 48 18.46 -6.25 16.46
N ASP A 49 17.42 -6.89 16.98
CA ASP A 49 17.40 -8.28 17.47
C ASP A 49 16.78 -9.26 16.46
N TRP A 50 16.40 -8.79 15.26
CA TRP A 50 15.86 -9.61 14.20
C TRP A 50 16.92 -9.99 13.17
N ASP A 51 16.87 -11.23 12.69
CA ASP A 51 17.69 -11.73 11.59
C ASP A 51 16.87 -11.76 10.30
N TYR A 52 17.34 -11.05 9.26
CA TYR A 52 16.70 -10.97 7.94
C TYR A 52 17.73 -10.80 6.81
N ASP A 53 17.37 -11.28 5.63
CA ASP A 53 18.23 -11.30 4.42
C ASP A 53 17.86 -10.22 3.40
N ALA A 54 16.62 -9.72 3.48
CA ALA A 54 16.05 -8.81 2.49
C ALA A 54 14.98 -7.90 3.12
N ILE A 55 14.69 -6.78 2.46
CA ILE A 55 13.78 -5.76 2.97
C ILE A 55 12.75 -5.42 1.90
N SER A 56 11.47 -5.33 2.30
CA SER A 56 10.41 -4.74 1.49
C SER A 56 9.89 -3.47 2.17
N ILE A 57 9.76 -2.38 1.42
CA ILE A 57 9.27 -1.10 1.92
C ILE A 57 8.02 -0.70 1.13
N GLY A 58 6.88 -0.62 1.81
CA GLY A 58 5.66 0.00 1.29
C GLY A 58 5.67 1.49 1.63
N LEU A 59 5.74 2.35 0.61
CA LEU A 59 5.82 3.80 0.75
C LEU A 59 4.59 4.46 0.09
N PRO A 60 3.94 5.47 0.70
CA PRO A 60 2.78 6.15 0.12
C PRO A 60 3.21 7.18 -0.96
N ALA A 61 3.88 6.69 -1.99
CA ALA A 61 4.31 7.45 -3.18
C ALA A 61 4.34 6.53 -4.41
N PRO A 62 4.27 7.06 -5.63
CA PRO A 62 4.59 6.32 -6.84
C PRO A 62 6.05 5.85 -6.83
N ILE A 63 6.28 4.58 -7.15
CA ILE A 63 7.63 3.97 -7.19
C ILE A 63 7.99 3.65 -8.65
N VAL A 64 9.12 4.14 -9.10
CA VAL A 64 9.69 3.92 -10.44
C VAL A 64 11.12 3.45 -10.29
N LYS A 65 11.49 2.33 -10.93
CA LYS A 65 12.85 1.75 -10.87
C LYS A 65 13.39 1.64 -9.43
N ASN A 66 12.57 1.11 -8.53
CA ASN A 66 12.87 0.93 -7.10
C ASN A 66 13.19 2.24 -6.34
N GLN A 67 12.68 3.39 -6.82
CA GLN A 67 12.87 4.71 -6.22
C GLN A 67 11.56 5.49 -6.20
N PRO A 68 11.25 6.31 -5.16
CA PRO A 68 10.09 7.19 -5.18
C PRO A 68 10.20 8.23 -6.29
N ALA A 69 9.16 8.41 -7.08
CA ALA A 69 9.10 9.44 -8.12
C ALA A 69 9.00 10.86 -7.55
N CYS A 70 8.45 10.99 -6.35
CA CYS A 70 8.30 12.23 -5.60
C CYS A 70 8.30 11.96 -4.09
N ASP A 71 8.47 13.00 -3.31
CA ASP A 71 8.28 12.91 -1.85
C ASP A 71 6.81 12.61 -1.51
N PRO A 72 6.54 11.73 -0.53
CA PRO A 72 5.18 11.45 -0.06
C PRO A 72 4.52 12.69 0.54
N VAL A 73 3.29 12.98 0.15
CA VAL A 73 2.55 14.18 0.58
C VAL A 73 2.36 14.29 2.11
N ASN A 74 2.32 13.16 2.80
CA ASN A 74 2.03 13.06 4.24
C ASN A 74 3.27 12.80 5.10
N LEU A 75 4.46 12.90 4.53
CA LEU A 75 5.74 12.70 5.22
C LEU A 75 6.65 13.91 5.04
N GLY A 76 7.82 13.92 5.68
CA GLY A 76 8.85 14.92 5.47
C GLY A 76 9.48 14.84 4.07
N ALA A 77 10.41 15.73 3.79
CA ALA A 77 11.11 15.78 2.50
C ALA A 77 12.32 14.83 2.44
N GLY A 78 12.83 14.61 1.22
CA GLY A 78 14.08 13.92 0.94
C GLY A 78 13.93 12.43 0.59
N TRP A 79 12.70 11.92 0.46
CA TRP A 79 12.45 10.51 0.13
C TRP A 79 12.82 10.17 -1.30
N LYS A 80 12.61 11.09 -2.23
CA LYS A 80 12.91 10.92 -3.65
C LYS A 80 14.40 10.68 -3.91
N ASP A 81 15.26 11.39 -3.18
CA ASP A 81 16.70 11.39 -3.42
C ASP A 81 17.47 10.53 -2.41
N PHE A 82 16.76 9.80 -1.53
CA PHE A 82 17.40 8.96 -0.52
C PHE A 82 17.95 7.67 -1.15
N ASP A 83 19.18 7.34 -0.78
CA ASP A 83 19.84 6.10 -1.21
C ASP A 83 19.44 4.93 -0.31
N TYR A 84 18.43 4.20 -0.74
CA TYR A 84 17.90 3.05 0.01
C TYR A 84 18.87 1.88 0.03
N ASP A 85 19.64 1.67 -1.04
CA ASP A 85 20.56 0.53 -1.16
C ASP A 85 21.76 0.68 -0.22
N ASN A 86 22.33 1.88 -0.10
CA ASN A 86 23.40 2.16 0.85
C ASN A 86 22.91 2.43 2.28
N GLY A 87 21.68 2.93 2.43
CA GLY A 87 21.07 3.13 3.75
C GLY A 87 20.86 1.82 4.51
N PHE A 88 20.34 0.82 3.81
CA PHE A 88 20.16 -0.54 4.35
C PHE A 88 21.33 -1.45 3.89
N THR A 89 21.84 -2.26 4.79
CA THR A 89 22.93 -3.22 4.48
C THR A 89 22.45 -4.50 3.78
N LYS A 90 21.19 -4.59 3.44
CA LYS A 90 20.52 -5.73 2.81
C LYS A 90 19.77 -5.26 1.55
N PRO A 91 19.54 -6.13 0.57
CA PRO A 91 18.78 -5.78 -0.63
C PRO A 91 17.39 -5.24 -0.28
N VAL A 92 16.99 -4.15 -0.93
CA VAL A 92 15.71 -3.46 -0.71
C VAL A 92 14.82 -3.56 -1.95
N LYS A 93 13.53 -3.83 -1.73
CA LYS A 93 12.48 -3.62 -2.74
C LYS A 93 11.50 -2.56 -2.23
N LEU A 94 11.41 -1.45 -2.96
CA LEU A 94 10.39 -0.43 -2.73
C LEU A 94 9.16 -0.71 -3.57
N ILE A 95 8.00 -0.48 -3.00
CA ILE A 95 6.71 -0.57 -3.67
C ILE A 95 5.76 0.47 -3.07
N ASN A 96 4.76 0.90 -3.81
CA ASN A 96 3.67 1.71 -3.25
C ASN A 96 2.94 0.93 -2.14
N ASP A 97 2.51 1.60 -1.06
CA ASP A 97 1.88 0.97 0.12
C ASP A 97 0.58 0.23 -0.22
N ALA A 98 -0.26 0.79 -1.12
CA ALA A 98 -1.47 0.12 -1.59
C ALA A 98 -1.12 -1.10 -2.47
N ALA A 99 -0.09 -1.02 -3.29
CA ALA A 99 0.38 -2.14 -4.10
C ALA A 99 0.95 -3.27 -3.22
N MET A 100 1.66 -2.95 -2.14
CA MET A 100 2.13 -3.96 -1.18
C MET A 100 0.95 -4.68 -0.50
N GLN A 101 -0.09 -3.94 -0.11
CA GLN A 101 -1.33 -4.54 0.42
C GLN A 101 -2.05 -5.40 -0.63
N ALA A 102 -2.04 -4.96 -1.90
CA ALA A 102 -2.62 -5.72 -3.01
C ALA A 102 -1.90 -7.08 -3.20
N VAL A 103 -0.58 -7.09 -3.21
CA VAL A 103 0.22 -8.33 -3.28
C VAL A 103 -0.15 -9.30 -2.16
N GLY A 104 -0.30 -8.80 -0.93
CA GLY A 104 -0.70 -9.63 0.22
C GLY A 104 -2.13 -10.15 0.16
N SER A 105 -3.00 -9.44 -0.56
CA SER A 105 -4.42 -9.78 -0.73
C SER A 105 -4.69 -10.71 -1.91
N TYR A 106 -3.70 -10.92 -2.78
CA TYR A 106 -3.90 -11.60 -4.06
C TYR A 106 -4.07 -13.11 -3.92
N GLU A 107 -5.08 -13.65 -4.62
CA GLU A 107 -5.45 -15.07 -4.62
C GLU A 107 -5.58 -15.66 -6.05
N GLY A 108 -5.00 -14.98 -7.04
CA GLY A 108 -5.07 -15.41 -8.44
C GLY A 108 -5.97 -14.53 -9.30
N GLY A 109 -5.97 -14.78 -10.61
CA GLY A 109 -6.82 -14.06 -11.58
C GLY A 109 -6.46 -12.58 -11.75
N ARG A 110 -7.48 -11.76 -12.00
CA ARG A 110 -7.41 -10.31 -12.09
C ARG A 110 -8.07 -9.69 -10.86
N MET A 111 -7.28 -9.13 -9.97
CA MET A 111 -7.74 -8.51 -8.73
C MET A 111 -7.56 -7.00 -8.78
N LEU A 112 -8.61 -6.24 -8.43
CA LEU A 112 -8.51 -4.83 -8.10
C LEU A 112 -8.43 -4.65 -6.59
N PHE A 113 -7.39 -3.97 -6.09
CA PHE A 113 -7.28 -3.54 -4.71
C PHE A 113 -7.69 -2.08 -4.57
N LEU A 114 -8.53 -1.77 -3.57
CA LEU A 114 -8.95 -0.42 -3.20
C LEU A 114 -8.67 -0.17 -1.72
N GLY A 115 -7.70 0.70 -1.43
CA GLY A 115 -7.28 1.05 -0.07
C GLY A 115 -7.99 2.28 0.46
N LEU A 116 -8.99 2.11 1.33
CA LEU A 116 -9.72 3.21 1.98
C LEU A 116 -8.91 3.73 3.18
N GLY A 117 -8.09 4.73 2.93
CA GLY A 117 -7.19 5.35 3.91
C GLY A 117 -7.43 6.86 4.07
N THR A 118 -6.36 7.64 4.16
CA THR A 118 -6.39 9.11 4.06
C THR A 118 -7.06 9.50 2.75
N GLY A 119 -6.63 8.90 1.65
CA GLY A 119 -7.22 8.97 0.33
C GLY A 119 -7.80 7.62 -0.13
N LEU A 120 -7.65 7.33 -1.42
CA LEU A 120 -8.00 6.09 -2.08
C LEU A 120 -6.75 5.49 -2.75
N GLY A 121 -6.07 4.56 -2.09
CA GLY A 121 -5.02 3.77 -2.74
C GLY A 121 -5.62 2.76 -3.71
N SER A 122 -4.93 2.44 -4.80
CA SER A 122 -5.42 1.46 -5.77
C SER A 122 -4.28 0.72 -6.46
N CYS A 123 -4.53 -0.54 -6.81
CA CYS A 123 -3.60 -1.38 -7.55
C CYS A 123 -4.36 -2.49 -8.26
N LEU A 124 -4.04 -2.74 -9.52
CA LEU A 124 -4.52 -3.90 -10.25
C LEU A 124 -3.43 -4.98 -10.23
N VAL A 125 -3.79 -6.23 -9.95
CA VAL A 125 -2.88 -7.37 -10.01
C VAL A 125 -3.45 -8.41 -10.97
N VAL A 126 -2.67 -8.80 -11.97
CA VAL A 126 -3.07 -9.77 -12.98
C VAL A 126 -1.96 -10.81 -13.13
N GLN A 127 -2.25 -12.08 -12.82
CA GLN A 127 -1.29 -13.17 -12.94
C GLN A 127 0.08 -12.84 -12.30
N HIS A 128 0.08 -12.36 -11.07
CA HIS A 128 1.23 -11.89 -10.31
C HIS A 128 1.93 -10.62 -10.88
N VAL A 129 1.42 -10.01 -11.94
CA VAL A 129 1.92 -8.72 -12.41
C VAL A 129 1.24 -7.59 -11.64
N ILE A 130 2.04 -6.77 -10.99
CA ILE A 130 1.58 -5.60 -10.23
C ILE A 130 1.45 -4.42 -11.18
N ILE A 131 0.29 -3.81 -11.25
CA ILE A 131 -0.01 -2.63 -12.05
C ILE A 131 -0.45 -1.53 -11.09
N PRO A 132 0.47 -0.68 -10.60
CA PRO A 132 0.13 0.45 -9.76
C PRO A 132 -0.80 1.41 -10.49
N THR A 133 -1.76 1.98 -9.79
CA THR A 133 -2.75 2.89 -10.37
C THR A 133 -3.02 4.04 -9.41
N GLU A 134 -3.36 5.21 -9.95
CA GLU A 134 -3.76 6.41 -9.20
C GLU A 134 -5.24 6.74 -9.48
N LEU A 135 -6.12 5.75 -9.29
CA LEU A 135 -7.56 5.89 -9.54
C LEU A 135 -8.25 6.91 -8.62
N ALA A 136 -7.60 7.29 -7.52
CA ALA A 136 -8.03 8.35 -6.62
C ALA A 136 -8.39 9.65 -7.36
N HIS A 137 -7.62 10.00 -8.38
CA HIS A 137 -7.72 11.25 -9.13
C HIS A 137 -8.77 11.23 -10.25
N MET A 138 -9.43 10.09 -10.48
CA MET A 138 -10.49 10.01 -11.50
C MET A 138 -11.67 10.92 -11.16
N PRO A 139 -12.22 11.66 -12.15
CA PRO A 139 -13.36 12.53 -11.95
C PRO A 139 -14.58 11.78 -11.41
N PHE A 140 -15.32 12.40 -10.49
CA PHE A 140 -16.54 11.79 -9.93
C PHE A 140 -17.71 12.77 -9.94
N LYS A 141 -18.08 13.35 -8.81
CA LYS A 141 -19.27 14.18 -8.67
C LYS A 141 -18.89 15.65 -8.49
N LYS A 142 -19.68 16.56 -9.09
CA LYS A 142 -19.56 18.01 -8.86
C LYS A 142 -18.13 18.56 -9.01
N GLY A 143 -17.39 18.03 -10.00
CA GLY A 143 -16.01 18.44 -10.25
C GLY A 143 -14.95 17.90 -9.28
N GLY A 144 -15.33 17.04 -8.33
CA GLY A 144 -14.39 16.37 -7.44
C GLY A 144 -13.96 15.01 -7.97
N THR A 145 -13.00 14.38 -7.29
CA THR A 145 -12.40 13.09 -7.63
C THR A 145 -12.98 11.96 -6.77
N PHE A 146 -12.63 10.70 -7.06
CA PHE A 146 -13.02 9.58 -6.20
C PHE A 146 -12.54 9.78 -4.76
N GLU A 147 -11.30 10.23 -4.57
CA GLU A 147 -10.72 10.48 -3.25
C GLU A 147 -11.55 11.47 -2.41
N ASP A 148 -12.02 12.55 -3.02
CA ASP A 148 -12.84 13.56 -2.36
C ASP A 148 -14.14 13.02 -1.76
N TYR A 149 -14.58 11.83 -2.22
CA TYR A 149 -15.83 11.21 -1.79
C TYR A 149 -15.68 9.94 -0.97
N VAL A 150 -14.52 9.24 -1.07
CA VAL A 150 -14.29 7.98 -0.34
C VAL A 150 -13.12 8.01 0.64
N GLY A 151 -12.29 9.06 0.63
CA GLY A 151 -11.21 9.26 1.57
C GLY A 151 -11.69 9.60 3.00
N LYS A 152 -10.78 9.59 3.96
CA LYS A 152 -11.03 9.89 5.39
C LYS A 152 -11.73 11.25 5.61
N ARG A 153 -11.36 12.27 4.81
CA ARG A 153 -12.00 13.59 4.87
C ARG A 153 -13.49 13.50 4.57
N ALA A 154 -13.86 12.73 3.52
CA ALA A 154 -15.26 12.54 3.15
C ALA A 154 -16.05 11.78 4.22
N LEU A 155 -15.45 10.74 4.82
CA LEU A 155 -16.08 10.01 5.92
C LEU A 155 -16.38 10.93 7.11
N LYS A 156 -15.42 11.78 7.51
CA LYS A 156 -15.61 12.73 8.60
C LYS A 156 -16.67 13.79 8.27
N LYS A 157 -16.63 14.37 7.05
CA LYS A 157 -17.51 15.49 6.64
C LYS A 157 -18.95 15.05 6.38
N ASN A 158 -19.14 13.89 5.74
CA ASN A 158 -20.43 13.48 5.20
C ASN A 158 -21.13 12.41 6.05
N GLY A 159 -20.43 11.86 7.04
CA GLY A 159 -20.91 10.73 7.84
C GLY A 159 -20.88 9.41 7.09
N ARG A 160 -20.92 8.30 7.87
CA ARG A 160 -20.72 6.94 7.38
C ARG A 160 -21.69 6.54 6.26
N LYS A 161 -22.99 6.73 6.41
CA LYS A 161 -24.00 6.28 5.40
C LYS A 161 -23.77 6.88 4.02
N ARG A 162 -23.42 8.18 3.94
CA ARG A 162 -23.18 8.87 2.67
C ARG A 162 -21.85 8.45 2.06
N TRP A 163 -20.83 8.31 2.90
CA TRP A 163 -19.51 7.83 2.50
C TRP A 163 -19.60 6.41 1.94
N GLU A 164 -20.26 5.48 2.64
CA GLU A 164 -20.45 4.09 2.23
C GLU A 164 -21.15 3.98 0.87
N ARG A 165 -22.23 4.75 0.63
CA ARG A 165 -22.87 4.81 -0.70
C ARG A 165 -21.92 5.27 -1.80
N ASN A 166 -20.98 6.16 -1.51
CA ASN A 166 -19.98 6.58 -2.49
C ASN A 166 -18.92 5.48 -2.69
N VAL A 167 -18.52 4.75 -1.66
CA VAL A 167 -17.63 3.60 -1.79
C VAL A 167 -18.25 2.54 -2.70
N HIS A 168 -19.53 2.20 -2.48
CA HIS A 168 -20.25 1.27 -3.35
C HIS A 168 -20.25 1.74 -4.81
N LYS A 169 -20.55 3.03 -5.06
CA LYS A 169 -20.60 3.56 -6.42
C LYS A 169 -19.23 3.60 -7.11
N VAL A 170 -18.18 3.92 -6.37
CA VAL A 170 -16.81 3.90 -6.90
C VAL A 170 -16.37 2.46 -7.22
N ALA A 171 -16.66 1.51 -6.33
CA ALA A 171 -16.36 0.10 -6.57
C ALA A 171 -17.11 -0.44 -7.80
N GLU A 172 -18.40 -0.09 -7.98
CA GLU A 172 -19.21 -0.45 -9.16
C GLU A 172 -18.60 0.11 -10.47
N ILE A 173 -18.27 1.42 -10.48
CA ILE A 173 -17.67 2.07 -11.65
C ILE A 173 -16.34 1.41 -12.02
N LEU A 174 -15.47 1.21 -11.05
CA LEU A 174 -14.15 0.62 -11.29
C LEU A 174 -14.23 -0.85 -11.67
N SER A 175 -15.17 -1.61 -11.12
CA SER A 175 -15.43 -2.99 -11.54
C SER A 175 -15.89 -3.07 -12.97
N ALA A 176 -16.80 -2.18 -13.40
CA ALA A 176 -17.27 -2.12 -14.79
C ALA A 176 -16.17 -1.68 -15.78
N ALA A 177 -15.27 -0.80 -15.36
CA ALA A 177 -14.20 -0.27 -16.21
C ALA A 177 -13.00 -1.22 -16.35
N LEU A 178 -12.61 -1.91 -15.25
CA LEU A 178 -11.39 -2.71 -15.20
C LEU A 178 -11.63 -4.22 -15.29
N LEU A 179 -12.90 -4.64 -15.20
CA LEU A 179 -13.35 -6.05 -15.32
C LEU A 179 -12.53 -7.00 -14.41
N PRO A 180 -12.34 -6.71 -13.12
CA PRO A 180 -11.65 -7.63 -12.23
C PRO A 180 -12.50 -8.86 -11.95
N ASP A 181 -11.85 -9.99 -11.70
CA ASP A 181 -12.54 -11.20 -11.23
C ASP A 181 -13.10 -10.99 -9.81
N TYR A 182 -12.42 -10.17 -9.00
CA TYR A 182 -12.84 -9.72 -7.68
C TYR A 182 -12.15 -8.43 -7.25
N VAL A 183 -12.77 -7.74 -6.27
CA VAL A 183 -12.21 -6.51 -5.66
C VAL A 183 -11.88 -6.77 -4.20
N VAL A 184 -10.71 -6.35 -3.75
CA VAL A 184 -10.36 -6.34 -2.32
C VAL A 184 -10.37 -4.91 -1.79
N ILE A 185 -11.16 -4.67 -0.75
CA ILE A 185 -11.24 -3.39 -0.07
C ILE A 185 -10.41 -3.46 1.21
N GLY A 186 -9.30 -2.73 1.23
CA GLY A 186 -8.39 -2.60 2.37
C GLY A 186 -8.35 -1.19 2.94
N GLY A 187 -7.27 -0.92 3.71
CA GLY A 187 -7.06 0.37 4.36
C GLY A 187 -7.80 0.53 5.68
N GLY A 188 -7.38 1.51 6.48
CA GLY A 188 -7.88 1.70 7.85
C GLY A 188 -9.36 2.03 7.97
N ASN A 189 -9.97 2.62 6.92
CA ASN A 189 -11.38 2.97 6.92
C ASN A 189 -12.29 1.85 6.40
N ALA A 190 -11.76 0.75 5.85
CA ALA A 190 -12.56 -0.38 5.37
C ALA A 190 -13.47 -0.97 6.47
N ALA A 191 -13.00 -0.98 7.73
CA ALA A 191 -13.78 -1.44 8.89
C ALA A 191 -15.05 -0.60 9.17
N ASN A 192 -15.20 0.58 8.55
CA ASN A 192 -16.42 1.42 8.70
C ASN A 192 -17.54 0.99 7.74
N LEU A 193 -17.28 0.11 6.77
CA LEU A 193 -18.32 -0.46 5.91
C LEU A 193 -19.19 -1.40 6.73
N LYS A 194 -20.50 -1.21 6.68
CA LYS A 194 -21.49 -2.17 7.20
C LYS A 194 -21.86 -3.21 6.16
N GLU A 195 -21.96 -2.75 4.91
CA GLU A 195 -22.25 -3.59 3.76
C GLU A 195 -21.08 -3.54 2.80
N ILE A 196 -20.68 -4.71 2.31
CA ILE A 196 -19.58 -4.83 1.34
C ILE A 196 -20.19 -4.74 -0.07
N PRO A 197 -19.65 -3.92 -0.97
CA PRO A 197 -20.14 -3.86 -2.35
C PRO A 197 -20.11 -5.22 -3.04
N ALA A 198 -21.00 -5.42 -4.01
CA ALA A 198 -21.03 -6.65 -4.79
C ALA A 198 -19.66 -6.95 -5.44
N ASN A 199 -19.30 -8.21 -5.52
CA ASN A 199 -18.00 -8.68 -6.04
C ASN A 199 -16.78 -8.15 -5.28
N CYS A 200 -16.98 -7.63 -4.05
CA CYS A 200 -15.92 -7.15 -3.18
C CYS A 200 -15.77 -8.03 -1.94
N ARG A 201 -14.57 -8.05 -1.36
CA ARG A 201 -14.31 -8.61 -0.03
C ARG A 201 -13.40 -7.68 0.76
N LEU A 202 -13.41 -7.80 2.08
CA LEU A 202 -12.45 -7.07 2.92
C LEU A 202 -11.08 -7.75 2.88
N GLY A 203 -10.04 -6.92 2.81
CA GLY A 203 -8.67 -7.36 3.01
C GLY A 203 -8.33 -7.49 4.50
N ASP A 204 -7.34 -8.33 4.81
CA ASP A 204 -6.79 -8.45 6.15
C ASP A 204 -5.82 -7.29 6.47
N LYS A 205 -5.76 -6.89 7.74
CA LYS A 205 -4.82 -5.85 8.21
C LYS A 205 -3.35 -6.28 8.12
N ALA A 206 -3.08 -7.58 8.04
CA ALA A 206 -1.75 -8.14 7.89
C ALA A 206 -1.27 -8.16 6.43
N ASN A 207 -2.14 -7.84 5.44
CA ASN A 207 -1.81 -7.97 4.03
C ASN A 207 -0.64 -7.09 3.58
N ALA A 208 -0.38 -5.95 4.23
CA ALA A 208 0.82 -5.16 3.94
C ALA A 208 2.09 -6.00 4.20
N PHE A 209 2.18 -6.68 5.34
CA PHE A 209 3.33 -7.53 5.67
C PHE A 209 3.37 -8.79 4.78
N ALA A 210 2.23 -9.46 4.60
CA ALA A 210 2.15 -10.61 3.69
C ALA A 210 2.61 -10.26 2.28
N GLY A 211 2.23 -9.07 1.79
CA GLY A 211 2.69 -8.55 0.50
C GLY A 211 4.20 -8.32 0.48
N GLY A 212 4.74 -7.68 1.51
CA GLY A 212 6.17 -7.46 1.65
C GLY A 212 6.97 -8.76 1.60
N PHE A 213 6.49 -9.84 2.24
CA PHE A 213 7.14 -11.15 2.20
C PHE A 213 7.03 -11.80 0.81
N ARG A 214 5.85 -11.76 0.19
CA ARG A 214 5.59 -12.32 -1.14
C ARG A 214 6.44 -11.70 -2.25
N LEU A 215 6.82 -10.42 -2.16
CA LEU A 215 7.64 -9.75 -3.17
C LEU A 215 8.98 -10.45 -3.46
N TRP A 216 9.47 -11.28 -2.53
CA TRP A 216 10.73 -12.03 -2.69
C TRP A 216 10.51 -13.47 -3.16
N GLN A 217 9.27 -13.91 -3.33
CA GLN A 217 8.94 -15.25 -3.86
C GLN A 217 9.09 -15.25 -5.39
N PRO A 218 9.45 -16.41 -6.00
CA PRO A 218 9.76 -16.50 -7.43
C PRO A 218 8.65 -16.02 -8.37
N GLU A 219 7.39 -16.28 -8.03
CA GLU A 219 6.22 -15.87 -8.81
C GLU A 219 6.06 -14.35 -8.91
N TRP A 220 6.61 -13.58 -7.96
CA TRP A 220 6.59 -12.13 -7.93
C TRP A 220 7.89 -11.50 -8.46
N ALA A 221 8.88 -12.31 -8.91
CA ALA A 221 10.17 -11.79 -9.36
C ALA A 221 10.09 -10.91 -10.62
N LYS A 222 9.06 -11.11 -11.45
CA LYS A 222 8.80 -10.34 -12.67
C LYS A 222 7.86 -9.15 -12.47
N SER A 223 7.36 -8.94 -11.27
CA SER A 223 6.24 -8.04 -11.00
C SER A 223 6.63 -6.64 -10.59
N VAL A 224 7.90 -6.34 -10.44
CA VAL A 224 8.33 -4.93 -10.30
C VAL A 224 8.29 -4.31 -11.69
N PRO A 225 7.35 -3.36 -11.96
CA PRO A 225 7.27 -2.76 -13.28
C PRO A 225 8.60 -2.07 -13.58
N VAL A 226 9.35 -2.61 -14.53
CA VAL A 226 10.45 -1.88 -15.17
C VAL A 226 9.78 -0.93 -16.15
N TYR A 227 9.49 0.28 -15.71
CA TYR A 227 9.16 1.36 -16.63
C TYR A 227 10.46 1.79 -17.29
N ASP A 228 10.78 1.17 -18.42
CA ASP A 228 11.80 1.69 -19.35
C ASP A 228 11.14 2.82 -20.14
N HIS A 229 11.39 4.05 -19.73
CA HIS A 229 11.15 5.28 -20.49
C HIS A 229 12.45 6.02 -20.66
#